data_8c9b9c37ebec2c87b0501f73d09d3ad4
#
_entry.id   8c9b9c37ebec2c87b0501f73d09d3ad4
#
_cell.length_a   1.000
_cell.length_b   1.000
_cell.length_c   1.000
_cell.angle_alpha   90.00
_cell.angle_beta   90.00
_cell.angle_gamma   90.00
#
_symmetry.space_group_name_H-M   'P 1'
#
loop_
_entity.id
_entity.type
_entity.pdbx_description
1 polymer ?
#
loop_
_entity_poly.entity_id
_entity_poly.type
_entity_poly.pdbx_seq_one_letter_code
_entity_poly.pdbx_strand_id
1 'polypeptide(L)'
;MPRHLAPTTDHSSDAALVRLQAGIRYFFEPAEFARQTGRQPGTPAVRLALHRLAQRGRIVAATRRPSGYLIVPPEHMSFGAPPVAWWIDDCLRRIEPNYYVGLLSAAHHWGSSHYARQDTQVMLSRVHPPLAPGRLRVVFYAKKQLATTPTEIVRNDVVPWRVSTRPATLLDLLRHQTVVGGLETVARVTRDLSSAIDRGGLVAALDALDQAPAGQRMGFVFQCLGYDTLANHVFKWVARRRHAVRQPLELGVPTREQTTIDRRWNISFNSRRVTALLELPRGAQLHRWASLERSSHASSQTV
;
A
#
# COMPACT_ATOMS: atom_id res chain seq x y z
N MET A 1 44.54 -20.55 -40.30
CA MET A 1 43.33 -20.75 -39.49
C MET A 1 43.35 -19.76 -38.35
N PRO A 2 42.48 -18.73 -38.29
CA PRO A 2 42.44 -17.81 -37.17
C PRO A 2 41.79 -18.52 -35.98
N ARG A 3 42.49 -18.53 -34.83
CA ARG A 3 41.96 -19.02 -33.56
C ARG A 3 40.85 -18.05 -33.12
N HIS A 4 39.60 -18.47 -33.09
CA HIS A 4 38.53 -17.81 -32.36
C HIS A 4 38.91 -17.79 -30.88
N LEU A 5 39.44 -16.63 -30.42
CA LEU A 5 39.52 -16.31 -28.98
C LEU A 5 38.09 -16.20 -28.45
N ALA A 6 37.68 -17.17 -27.62
CA ALA A 6 36.46 -17.06 -26.87
C ALA A 6 36.50 -15.77 -26.04
N PRO A 7 35.40 -15.01 -25.92
CA PRO A 7 35.40 -13.78 -25.16
C PRO A 7 35.76 -14.11 -23.69
N THR A 8 36.86 -13.59 -23.19
CA THR A 8 37.28 -13.69 -21.79
C THR A 8 36.20 -12.97 -20.95
N THR A 9 35.42 -13.74 -20.24
CA THR A 9 34.42 -13.18 -19.32
C THR A 9 35.16 -12.37 -18.24
N ASP A 10 34.99 -11.06 -18.23
CA ASP A 10 35.56 -10.21 -17.18
C ASP A 10 34.86 -10.54 -15.83
N HIS A 11 35.63 -11.12 -14.90
CA HIS A 11 35.19 -11.50 -13.56
C HIS A 11 35.33 -10.37 -12.54
N SER A 12 35.54 -9.13 -12.98
CA SER A 12 35.61 -7.98 -12.08
C SER A 12 34.26 -7.75 -11.36
N SER A 13 34.32 -7.10 -10.21
CA SER A 13 33.13 -6.78 -9.42
C SER A 13 32.19 -5.82 -10.17
N ASP A 14 32.74 -4.87 -10.92
CA ASP A 14 31.94 -3.92 -11.72
C ASP A 14 31.29 -4.62 -12.92
N ALA A 15 32.00 -5.51 -13.62
CA ALA A 15 31.42 -6.30 -14.69
C ALA A 15 30.29 -7.23 -14.18
N ALA A 16 30.38 -7.75 -12.95
CA ALA A 16 29.31 -8.50 -12.33
C ALA A 16 28.04 -7.66 -12.13
N LEU A 17 28.17 -6.40 -11.67
CA LEU A 17 27.03 -5.50 -11.55
C LEU A 17 26.41 -5.18 -12.91
N VAL A 18 27.22 -4.93 -13.93
CA VAL A 18 26.74 -4.67 -15.30
C VAL A 18 25.95 -5.87 -15.83
N ARG A 19 26.42 -7.10 -15.61
CA ARG A 19 25.66 -8.31 -16.01
C ARG A 19 24.33 -8.45 -15.30
N LEU A 20 24.27 -8.16 -14.00
CA LEU A 20 23.02 -8.15 -13.24
C LEU A 20 22.05 -7.10 -13.78
N GLN A 21 22.52 -5.89 -14.04
CA GLN A 21 21.70 -4.81 -14.62
C GLN A 21 21.22 -5.14 -16.05
N ALA A 22 22.07 -5.75 -16.88
CA ALA A 22 21.67 -6.21 -18.21
C ALA A 22 20.53 -7.25 -18.15
N GLY A 23 20.44 -8.02 -17.06
CA GLY A 23 19.31 -8.90 -16.75
C GLY A 23 18.14 -8.19 -16.05
N ILE A 24 18.13 -6.85 -16.05
CA ILE A 24 17.08 -6.03 -15.41
C ILE A 24 16.94 -6.35 -13.91
N ARG A 25 18.05 -6.64 -13.23
CA ARG A 25 18.09 -6.97 -11.81
C ARG A 25 18.80 -5.91 -11.01
N TYR A 26 18.02 -5.25 -10.15
CA TYR A 26 18.53 -4.23 -9.24
C TYR A 26 18.69 -4.74 -7.81
N PHE A 27 18.02 -5.82 -7.44
CA PHE A 27 18.21 -6.53 -6.17
C PHE A 27 18.99 -7.83 -6.41
N PHE A 28 19.99 -8.11 -5.56
CA PHE A 28 20.75 -9.36 -5.60
C PHE A 28 21.22 -9.80 -4.21
N GLU A 29 21.47 -11.08 -4.05
CA GLU A 29 22.06 -11.68 -2.86
C GLU A 29 23.56 -11.90 -3.03
N PRO A 30 24.36 -11.95 -1.91
CA PRO A 30 25.78 -12.21 -1.96
C PRO A 30 26.17 -13.48 -2.75
N ALA A 31 25.32 -14.53 -2.67
CA ALA A 31 25.53 -15.77 -3.39
C ALA A 31 25.43 -15.58 -4.92
N GLU A 32 24.52 -14.71 -5.36
CA GLU A 32 24.36 -14.39 -6.77
C GLU A 32 25.53 -13.58 -7.31
N PHE A 33 26.00 -12.59 -6.56
CA PHE A 33 27.21 -11.84 -6.88
C PHE A 33 28.45 -12.75 -6.92
N ALA A 34 28.57 -13.70 -6.01
CA ALA A 34 29.66 -14.67 -6.00
C ALA A 34 29.68 -15.51 -7.29
N ARG A 35 28.52 -16.00 -7.73
CA ARG A 35 28.39 -16.71 -9.02
C ARG A 35 28.83 -15.83 -10.20
N GLN A 36 28.39 -14.57 -10.24
CA GLN A 36 28.76 -13.63 -11.31
C GLN A 36 30.25 -13.31 -11.36
N THR A 37 30.95 -13.40 -10.24
CA THR A 37 32.40 -13.14 -10.15
C THR A 37 33.26 -14.41 -10.15
N GLY A 38 32.67 -15.61 -10.32
CA GLY A 38 33.38 -16.89 -10.25
C GLY A 38 33.95 -17.22 -8.87
N ARG A 39 33.44 -16.57 -7.80
CA ARG A 39 33.90 -16.76 -6.42
C ARG A 39 32.96 -17.71 -5.66
N GLN A 40 33.51 -18.35 -4.62
CA GLN A 40 32.66 -19.15 -3.73
C GLN A 40 31.82 -18.24 -2.81
N PRO A 41 30.50 -18.51 -2.67
CA PRO A 41 29.64 -17.79 -1.74
C PRO A 41 30.13 -17.86 -0.29
N GLY A 42 29.90 -16.78 0.46
CA GLY A 42 30.23 -16.73 1.90
C GLY A 42 31.72 -16.46 2.22
N THR A 43 32.59 -16.43 1.23
CA THR A 43 34.04 -16.20 1.42
C THR A 43 34.36 -14.77 1.84
N PRO A 44 35.50 -14.54 2.57
CA PRO A 44 35.98 -13.20 2.89
C PRO A 44 36.18 -12.32 1.64
N ALA A 45 36.61 -12.91 0.53
CA ALA A 45 36.81 -12.22 -0.75
C ALA A 45 35.51 -11.61 -1.30
N VAL A 46 34.38 -12.33 -1.21
CA VAL A 46 33.05 -11.81 -1.60
C VAL A 46 32.64 -10.67 -0.67
N ARG A 47 32.77 -10.84 0.65
CA ARG A 47 32.44 -9.80 1.63
C ARG A 47 33.24 -8.52 1.42
N LEU A 48 34.56 -8.64 1.18
CA LEU A 48 35.43 -7.49 0.92
C LEU A 48 35.05 -6.79 -0.40
N ALA A 49 34.73 -7.55 -1.45
CA ALA A 49 34.30 -6.97 -2.72
C ALA A 49 32.98 -6.19 -2.58
N LEU A 50 31.98 -6.75 -1.92
CA LEU A 50 30.70 -6.08 -1.62
C LEU A 50 30.94 -4.84 -0.76
N HIS A 51 31.78 -4.91 0.26
CA HIS A 51 32.12 -3.76 1.09
C HIS A 51 32.74 -2.63 0.27
N ARG A 52 33.71 -2.92 -0.61
CA ARG A 52 34.33 -1.93 -1.51
C ARG A 52 33.33 -1.30 -2.49
N LEU A 53 32.40 -2.08 -3.03
CA LEU A 53 31.32 -1.57 -3.89
C LEU A 53 30.38 -0.63 -3.11
N ALA A 54 30.04 -1.00 -1.88
CA ALA A 54 29.21 -0.16 -1.00
C ALA A 54 29.92 1.16 -0.64
N GLN A 55 31.22 1.13 -0.31
CA GLN A 55 32.01 2.33 -0.04
C GLN A 55 32.06 3.30 -1.25
N ARG A 56 32.02 2.77 -2.47
CA ARG A 56 31.95 3.58 -3.70
C ARG A 56 30.53 4.01 -4.06
N GLY A 57 29.53 3.69 -3.26
CA GLY A 57 28.13 4.00 -3.53
C GLY A 57 27.52 3.23 -4.72
N ARG A 58 28.21 2.18 -5.23
CA ARG A 58 27.72 1.38 -6.36
C ARG A 58 26.61 0.41 -5.95
N ILE A 59 26.59 0.04 -4.69
CA ILE A 59 25.54 -0.78 -4.09
C ILE A 59 25.14 -0.24 -2.72
N VAL A 60 23.93 -0.55 -2.27
CA VAL A 60 23.45 -0.26 -0.91
C VAL A 60 22.78 -1.49 -0.33
N ALA A 61 22.94 -1.72 0.97
CA ALA A 61 22.24 -2.81 1.65
C ALA A 61 20.73 -2.53 1.70
N ALA A 62 19.91 -3.48 1.21
CA ALA A 62 18.45 -3.42 1.30
C ALA A 62 17.95 -4.19 2.51
N THR A 63 18.45 -5.42 2.71
CA THR A 63 18.06 -6.30 3.80
C THR A 63 19.28 -6.81 4.56
N ARG A 64 19.10 -7.11 5.85
CA ARG A 64 20.18 -7.66 6.69
C ARG A 64 20.08 -9.17 6.86
N ARG A 65 18.87 -9.71 6.92
CA ARG A 65 18.59 -11.15 7.10
C ARG A 65 17.35 -11.55 6.31
N PRO A 66 17.47 -12.30 5.18
CA PRO A 66 18.75 -12.58 4.50
C PRO A 66 19.41 -11.32 3.97
N SER A 67 20.75 -11.33 3.82
CA SER A 67 21.48 -10.18 3.26
C SER A 67 21.13 -9.99 1.80
N GLY A 68 20.74 -8.76 1.44
CA GLY A 68 20.44 -8.36 0.07
C GLY A 68 20.93 -6.95 -0.21
N TYR A 69 21.32 -6.71 -1.44
CA TYR A 69 21.88 -5.45 -1.91
C TYR A 69 21.13 -4.94 -3.10
N LEU A 70 21.07 -3.61 -3.24
CA LEU A 70 20.60 -2.93 -4.44
C LEU A 70 21.77 -2.37 -5.22
N ILE A 71 21.74 -2.51 -6.54
CA ILE A 71 22.64 -1.81 -7.43
C ILE A 71 22.16 -0.36 -7.54
N VAL A 72 23.06 0.59 -7.33
CA VAL A 72 22.76 2.02 -7.44
C VAL A 72 23.28 2.52 -8.79
N PRO A 73 22.40 2.77 -9.77
CA PRO A 73 22.78 3.35 -11.04
C PRO A 73 23.32 4.77 -10.86
N PRO A 74 24.18 5.26 -11.77
CA PRO A 74 24.78 6.59 -11.67
C PRO A 74 23.75 7.71 -11.48
N GLU A 75 22.62 7.66 -12.19
CA GLU A 75 21.53 8.64 -12.13
C GLU A 75 20.80 8.68 -10.79
N HIS A 76 20.93 7.62 -9.97
CA HIS A 76 20.30 7.51 -8.64
C HIS A 76 21.30 7.61 -7.48
N MET A 77 22.56 7.93 -7.73
CA MET A 77 23.58 8.04 -6.67
C MET A 77 23.25 9.12 -5.64
N SER A 78 22.61 10.22 -6.04
CA SER A 78 22.16 11.28 -5.12
C SER A 78 21.09 10.81 -4.13
N PHE A 79 20.27 9.82 -4.51
CA PHE A 79 19.27 9.18 -3.64
C PHE A 79 19.88 8.02 -2.86
N GLY A 80 20.99 7.46 -3.30
CA GLY A 80 21.67 6.31 -2.71
C GLY A 80 20.92 4.97 -2.90
N ALA A 81 19.89 4.94 -3.74
CA ALA A 81 19.15 3.73 -4.10
C ALA A 81 18.33 3.93 -5.38
N PRO A 82 18.05 2.86 -6.17
CA PRO A 82 17.16 2.95 -7.33
C PRO A 82 15.68 3.05 -6.88
N PRO A 83 14.76 3.49 -7.76
CA PRO A 83 13.33 3.56 -7.47
C PRO A 83 12.77 2.27 -6.89
N VAL A 84 11.88 2.35 -5.90
CA VAL A 84 11.36 1.18 -5.18
C VAL A 84 10.74 0.16 -6.12
N ALA A 85 10.01 0.61 -7.14
CA ALA A 85 9.35 -0.26 -8.12
C ALA A 85 10.33 -1.13 -8.95
N TRP A 86 11.64 -0.84 -8.94
CA TRP A 86 12.62 -1.60 -9.72
C TRP A 86 13.16 -2.83 -8.98
N TRP A 87 12.92 -2.94 -7.69
CA TRP A 87 13.54 -4.00 -6.86
C TRP A 87 12.63 -4.61 -5.81
N ILE A 88 11.47 -3.98 -5.54
CA ILE A 88 10.64 -4.37 -4.40
C ILE A 88 10.13 -5.80 -4.53
N ASP A 89 9.74 -6.24 -5.72
CA ASP A 89 9.21 -7.58 -5.95
C ASP A 89 10.30 -8.65 -5.73
N ASP A 90 11.48 -8.46 -6.31
CA ASP A 90 12.61 -9.37 -6.13
C ASP A 90 13.06 -9.50 -4.67
N CYS A 91 12.99 -8.39 -3.94
CA CYS A 91 13.31 -8.36 -2.51
C CYS A 91 12.22 -9.00 -1.67
N LEU A 92 10.96 -8.60 -1.86
CA LEU A 92 9.88 -8.98 -0.96
C LEU A 92 9.38 -10.39 -1.16
N ARG A 93 9.42 -10.96 -2.37
CA ARG A 93 9.07 -12.37 -2.61
C ARG A 93 9.89 -13.34 -1.75
N ARG A 94 11.07 -12.93 -1.31
CA ARG A 94 11.95 -13.73 -0.43
C ARG A 94 11.55 -13.61 1.04
N ILE A 95 10.84 -12.55 1.41
CA ILE A 95 10.35 -12.29 2.76
C ILE A 95 8.93 -12.83 2.91
N GLU A 96 8.05 -12.46 1.97
CA GLU A 96 6.63 -12.82 1.96
C GLU A 96 6.11 -12.83 0.50
N PRO A 97 5.88 -14.01 -0.09
CA PRO A 97 5.46 -14.12 -1.50
C PRO A 97 4.14 -13.42 -1.82
N ASN A 98 3.26 -13.29 -0.83
CA ASN A 98 1.93 -12.68 -1.00
C ASN A 98 1.90 -11.19 -0.64
N TYR A 99 3.07 -10.52 -0.48
CA TYR A 99 3.12 -9.08 -0.23
C TYR A 99 2.34 -8.29 -1.29
N TYR A 100 1.93 -7.09 -0.94
CA TYR A 100 1.49 -6.10 -1.92
C TYR A 100 1.75 -4.67 -1.42
N VAL A 101 1.94 -3.74 -2.35
CA VAL A 101 1.95 -2.31 -2.07
C VAL A 101 0.51 -1.89 -1.81
N GLY A 102 0.28 -1.27 -0.66
CA GLY A 102 -1.05 -0.92 -0.15
C GLY A 102 -1.17 0.52 0.31
N LEU A 103 -2.29 0.81 0.96
CA LEU A 103 -2.57 2.09 1.62
C LEU A 103 -2.37 3.29 0.68
N LEU A 104 -1.74 4.37 1.15
CA LEU A 104 -1.53 5.60 0.36
C LEU A 104 -0.57 5.39 -0.81
N SER A 105 0.35 4.42 -0.73
CA SER A 105 1.22 4.10 -1.87
C SER A 105 0.45 3.45 -3.02
N ALA A 106 -0.52 2.58 -2.72
CA ALA A 106 -1.44 2.06 -3.72
C ALA A 106 -2.40 3.14 -4.22
N ALA A 107 -2.91 3.98 -3.33
CA ALA A 107 -3.76 5.11 -3.72
C ALA A 107 -3.06 6.06 -4.69
N HIS A 108 -1.79 6.38 -4.42
CA HIS A 108 -0.96 7.19 -5.32
C HIS A 108 -0.78 6.53 -6.69
N HIS A 109 -0.50 5.24 -6.71
CA HIS A 109 -0.41 4.47 -7.96
C HIS A 109 -1.71 4.56 -8.78
N TRP A 110 -2.88 4.55 -8.12
CA TRP A 110 -4.19 4.67 -8.75
C TRP A 110 -4.61 6.11 -9.11
N GLY A 111 -3.71 7.09 -8.92
CA GLY A 111 -3.94 8.48 -9.31
C GLY A 111 -4.41 9.42 -8.20
N SER A 112 -4.50 8.97 -6.94
CA SER A 112 -4.76 9.87 -5.81
C SER A 112 -3.44 10.51 -5.34
N SER A 113 -3.15 11.70 -5.86
CA SER A 113 -1.85 12.38 -5.71
C SER A 113 -1.75 13.33 -4.52
N HIS A 114 -2.80 13.46 -3.70
CA HIS A 114 -2.88 14.47 -2.63
C HIS A 114 -1.87 14.29 -1.49
N TYR A 115 -1.17 13.16 -1.44
CA TYR A 115 -0.23 12.84 -0.38
C TYR A 115 1.07 12.30 -0.97
N ALA A 116 2.01 13.20 -1.28
CA ALA A 116 3.38 12.82 -1.59
C ALA A 116 4.04 12.27 -0.32
N ARG A 117 3.90 10.97 -0.06
CA ARG A 117 4.65 10.31 1.01
C ARG A 117 6.02 9.89 0.52
N GLN A 118 7.04 10.15 1.35
CA GLN A 118 8.38 9.64 1.10
C GLN A 118 8.50 8.13 1.36
N ASP A 119 7.52 7.55 2.07
CA ASP A 119 7.51 6.14 2.47
C ASP A 119 6.67 5.30 1.53
N THR A 120 7.22 4.17 1.06
CA THR A 120 6.44 3.14 0.37
C THR A 120 5.79 2.22 1.40
N GLN A 121 4.47 2.11 1.36
CA GLN A 121 3.68 1.31 2.30
C GLN A 121 3.37 -0.07 1.71
N VAL A 122 3.75 -1.12 2.43
CA VAL A 122 3.61 -2.51 2.00
C VAL A 122 2.88 -3.33 3.05
N MET A 123 2.00 -4.20 2.59
CA MET A 123 1.27 -5.14 3.44
C MET A 123 1.98 -6.49 3.47
N LEU A 124 2.17 -7.04 4.67
CA LEU A 124 2.73 -8.36 4.94
C LEU A 124 1.81 -9.15 5.86
N SER A 125 2.02 -10.46 5.99
CA SER A 125 1.27 -11.30 6.94
C SER A 125 1.65 -11.03 8.40
N ARG A 126 2.84 -10.49 8.65
CA ARG A 126 3.41 -10.20 9.97
C ARG A 126 4.17 -8.88 9.99
N VAL A 127 4.38 -8.37 11.19
CA VAL A 127 5.21 -7.17 11.39
C VAL A 127 6.65 -7.44 10.93
N HIS A 128 7.21 -6.49 10.21
CA HIS A 128 8.59 -6.51 9.73
C HIS A 128 9.24 -5.14 9.95
N PRO A 129 10.52 -5.08 10.34
CA PRO A 129 11.23 -3.81 10.43
C PRO A 129 11.26 -3.08 9.08
N PRO A 130 11.20 -1.74 9.07
CA PRO A 130 11.27 -0.99 7.82
C PRO A 130 12.60 -1.20 7.09
N LEU A 131 12.57 -1.14 5.76
CA LEU A 131 13.78 -1.06 4.93
C LEU A 131 14.07 0.40 4.64
N ALA A 132 15.35 0.77 4.72
CA ALA A 132 15.81 2.14 4.49
C ALA A 132 17.09 2.19 3.65
N PRO A 133 17.04 1.73 2.38
CA PRO A 133 18.19 1.85 1.49
C PRO A 133 18.34 3.30 1.00
N GLY A 134 19.50 3.89 1.22
CA GLY A 134 19.76 5.29 0.86
C GLY A 134 18.78 6.24 1.54
N ARG A 135 18.10 7.07 0.75
CA ARG A 135 17.04 8.00 1.22
C ARG A 135 15.63 7.41 1.12
N LEU A 136 15.49 6.21 0.58
CA LEU A 136 14.19 5.55 0.47
C LEU A 136 13.78 4.93 1.80
N ARG A 137 12.46 4.80 1.99
CA ARG A 137 11.90 4.10 3.14
C ARG A 137 10.71 3.24 2.72
N VAL A 138 10.76 1.96 3.09
CA VAL A 138 9.66 1.01 2.91
C VAL A 138 9.17 0.60 4.29
N VAL A 139 7.90 0.86 4.58
CA VAL A 139 7.25 0.54 5.85
C VAL A 139 6.24 -0.57 5.67
N PHE A 140 6.14 -1.44 6.66
CA PHE A 140 5.33 -2.64 6.60
C PHE A 140 4.17 -2.60 7.58
N TYR A 141 3.02 -3.07 7.12
CA TYR A 141 1.80 -3.20 7.90
C TYR A 141 1.30 -4.64 7.86
N ALA A 142 0.93 -5.17 9.02
CA ALA A 142 0.48 -6.55 9.14
C ALA A 142 -1.01 -6.71 8.75
N LYS A 143 -1.32 -7.77 7.98
CA LYS A 143 -2.68 -8.13 7.60
C LYS A 143 -2.86 -9.64 7.57
N LYS A 144 -3.83 -10.16 8.35
CA LYS A 144 -4.10 -11.60 8.43
C LYS A 144 -4.58 -12.19 7.10
N GLN A 145 -5.51 -11.50 6.41
CA GLN A 145 -6.07 -11.93 5.11
C GLN A 145 -5.22 -11.45 3.92
N LEU A 146 -3.90 -11.57 4.01
CA LEU A 146 -3.00 -11.07 2.98
C LEU A 146 -3.19 -11.79 1.64
N ALA A 147 -3.16 -13.12 1.66
CA ALA A 147 -3.18 -13.95 0.46
C ALA A 147 -4.49 -13.87 -0.35
N THR A 148 -5.61 -13.58 0.32
CA THR A 148 -6.93 -13.46 -0.34
C THR A 148 -7.23 -12.04 -0.83
N THR A 149 -6.42 -11.05 -0.44
CA THR A 149 -6.65 -9.66 -0.85
C THR A 149 -6.49 -9.51 -2.37
N PRO A 150 -7.49 -8.95 -3.08
CA PRO A 150 -7.37 -8.70 -4.50
C PRO A 150 -6.24 -7.71 -4.81
N THR A 151 -5.35 -8.14 -5.69
CA THR A 151 -4.17 -7.36 -6.11
C THR A 151 -4.05 -7.40 -7.62
N GLU A 152 -3.39 -6.39 -8.18
CA GLU A 152 -3.00 -6.34 -9.59
C GLU A 152 -1.48 -6.37 -9.70
N ILE A 153 -1.00 -7.04 -10.76
CA ILE A 153 0.41 -7.01 -11.13
C ILE A 153 0.60 -5.85 -12.08
N VAL A 154 1.24 -4.81 -11.58
CA VAL A 154 1.60 -3.64 -12.39
C VAL A 154 2.92 -3.91 -13.07
N ARG A 155 2.93 -3.84 -14.38
CA ARG A 155 4.14 -3.95 -15.19
C ARG A 155 4.73 -2.56 -15.39
N ASN A 156 5.99 -2.41 -15.09
CA ASN A 156 6.81 -1.26 -15.46
C ASN A 156 7.95 -1.75 -16.37
N ASP A 157 8.80 -0.85 -16.80
CA ASP A 157 9.89 -1.18 -17.73
C ASP A 157 11.01 -2.03 -17.09
N VAL A 158 10.95 -2.30 -15.79
CA VAL A 158 12.00 -3.00 -15.06
C VAL A 158 11.49 -4.32 -14.48
N VAL A 159 10.67 -4.28 -13.42
CA VAL A 159 10.19 -5.48 -12.72
C VAL A 159 8.71 -5.29 -12.38
N PRO A 160 7.85 -6.28 -12.68
CA PRO A 160 6.46 -6.20 -12.24
C PRO A 160 6.39 -6.18 -10.71
N TRP A 161 5.46 -5.43 -10.16
CA TRP A 161 5.21 -5.37 -8.73
C TRP A 161 3.72 -5.50 -8.42
N ARG A 162 3.40 -5.89 -7.19
CA ARG A 162 2.04 -6.19 -6.80
C ARG A 162 1.44 -5.03 -6.00
N VAL A 163 0.26 -4.58 -6.43
CA VAL A 163 -0.49 -3.46 -5.80
C VAL A 163 -1.91 -3.93 -5.46
N SER A 164 -2.48 -3.50 -4.33
CA SER A 164 -3.89 -3.76 -4.03
C SER A 164 -4.81 -3.11 -5.06
N THR A 165 -5.91 -3.77 -5.43
CA THR A 165 -6.95 -3.17 -6.28
C THR A 165 -7.54 -1.93 -5.62
N ARG A 166 -8.18 -1.03 -6.39
CA ARG A 166 -8.81 0.19 -5.85
C ARG A 166 -9.73 -0.08 -4.67
N PRO A 167 -10.70 -1.01 -4.73
CA PRO A 167 -11.57 -1.27 -3.58
C PRO A 167 -10.83 -1.91 -2.40
N ALA A 168 -9.85 -2.78 -2.63
CA ALA A 168 -9.03 -3.34 -1.56
C ALA A 168 -8.17 -2.26 -0.88
N THR A 169 -7.65 -1.30 -1.65
CA THR A 169 -6.93 -0.12 -1.13
C THR A 169 -7.82 0.70 -0.20
N LEU A 170 -9.05 1.01 -0.61
CA LEU A 170 -9.99 1.78 0.23
C LEU A 170 -10.35 1.05 1.53
N LEU A 171 -10.56 -0.26 1.48
CA LEU A 171 -10.83 -1.06 2.68
C LEU A 171 -9.62 -1.07 3.64
N ASP A 172 -8.41 -1.18 3.11
CA ASP A 172 -7.20 -1.12 3.92
C ASP A 172 -6.99 0.27 4.55
N LEU A 173 -7.25 1.35 3.80
CA LEU A 173 -7.22 2.72 4.34
C LEU A 173 -8.23 2.92 5.47
N LEU A 174 -9.44 2.41 5.34
CA LEU A 174 -10.48 2.47 6.38
C LEU A 174 -10.10 1.68 7.64
N ARG A 175 -9.31 0.63 7.51
CA ARG A 175 -8.80 -0.14 8.66
C ARG A 175 -7.60 0.52 9.33
N HIS A 176 -6.83 1.26 8.57
CA HIS A 176 -5.58 1.90 9.01
C HIS A 176 -5.70 3.42 9.11
N GLN A 177 -6.90 3.95 9.40
CA GLN A 177 -7.17 5.40 9.46
C GLN A 177 -6.12 6.17 10.27
N THR A 178 -5.73 5.65 11.43
CA THR A 178 -4.80 6.31 12.36
C THR A 178 -3.41 6.53 11.79
N VAL A 179 -2.98 5.68 10.86
CA VAL A 179 -1.62 5.76 10.28
C VAL A 179 -1.60 6.41 8.88
N VAL A 180 -2.78 6.62 8.29
CA VAL A 180 -2.89 7.23 6.96
C VAL A 180 -3.36 8.68 6.97
N GLY A 181 -3.43 9.31 8.14
CA GLY A 181 -3.83 10.72 8.27
C GLY A 181 -5.33 10.91 8.55
N GLY A 182 -6.02 9.89 9.07
CA GLY A 182 -7.40 9.98 9.54
C GLY A 182 -8.45 9.83 8.45
N LEU A 183 -9.70 10.01 8.87
CA LEU A 183 -10.87 9.81 8.01
C LEU A 183 -10.94 10.80 6.83
N GLU A 184 -10.44 12.02 7.01
CA GLU A 184 -10.40 13.02 5.94
C GLU A 184 -9.56 12.55 4.75
N THR A 185 -8.36 12.02 5.03
CA THR A 185 -7.49 11.43 4.01
C THR A 185 -8.20 10.29 3.29
N VAL A 186 -8.83 9.38 4.04
CA VAL A 186 -9.57 8.25 3.47
C VAL A 186 -10.69 8.75 2.55
N ALA A 187 -11.43 9.78 2.96
CA ALA A 187 -12.52 10.33 2.16
C ALA A 187 -12.03 10.96 0.86
N ARG A 188 -10.92 11.70 0.88
CA ARG A 188 -10.30 12.28 -0.33
C ARG A 188 -9.88 11.18 -1.31
N VAL A 189 -9.16 10.16 -0.83
CA VAL A 189 -8.76 9.01 -1.65
C VAL A 189 -9.99 8.27 -2.19
N THR A 190 -11.02 8.09 -1.36
CA THR A 190 -12.27 7.44 -1.81
C THR A 190 -12.91 8.22 -2.96
N ARG A 191 -12.96 9.55 -2.88
CA ARG A 191 -13.47 10.38 -3.98
C ARG A 191 -12.69 10.19 -5.27
N ASP A 192 -11.35 10.15 -5.19
CA ASP A 192 -10.49 10.02 -6.36
C ASP A 192 -10.66 8.67 -7.05
N LEU A 193 -10.79 7.59 -6.28
CA LEU A 193 -10.76 6.23 -6.82
C LEU A 193 -12.15 5.65 -7.17
N SER A 194 -13.23 6.17 -6.58
CA SER A 194 -14.56 5.53 -6.64
C SER A 194 -15.17 5.46 -8.04
N SER A 195 -14.88 6.44 -8.92
CA SER A 195 -15.40 6.44 -10.30
C SER A 195 -14.90 5.27 -11.15
N ALA A 196 -13.75 4.67 -10.78
CA ALA A 196 -13.13 3.55 -11.47
C ALA A 196 -13.35 2.21 -10.76
N ILE A 197 -14.28 2.14 -9.80
CA ILE A 197 -14.60 0.89 -9.08
C ILE A 197 -15.83 0.25 -9.72
N ASP A 198 -15.67 -0.97 -10.21
CA ASP A 198 -16.77 -1.81 -10.65
C ASP A 198 -17.36 -2.65 -9.51
N ARG A 199 -18.58 -3.18 -9.73
CA ARG A 199 -19.29 -4.00 -8.75
C ARG A 199 -18.53 -5.29 -8.39
N GLY A 200 -17.98 -5.96 -9.41
CA GLY A 200 -17.31 -7.26 -9.22
C GLY A 200 -16.08 -7.13 -8.34
N GLY A 201 -15.21 -6.17 -8.66
CA GLY A 201 -14.02 -5.88 -7.87
C GLY A 201 -14.34 -5.42 -6.45
N LEU A 202 -15.43 -4.63 -6.27
CA LEU A 202 -15.88 -4.20 -4.95
C LEU A 202 -16.31 -5.41 -4.08
N VAL A 203 -17.14 -6.29 -4.63
CA VAL A 203 -17.63 -7.48 -3.90
C VAL A 203 -16.47 -8.42 -3.59
N ALA A 204 -15.58 -8.66 -4.56
CA ALA A 204 -14.41 -9.50 -4.34
C ALA A 204 -13.51 -8.97 -3.22
N ALA A 205 -13.30 -7.65 -3.13
CA ALA A 205 -12.51 -7.06 -2.06
C ALA A 205 -13.21 -7.15 -0.69
N LEU A 206 -14.52 -6.98 -0.64
CA LEU A 206 -15.31 -7.14 0.58
C LEU A 206 -15.32 -8.59 1.07
N ASP A 207 -15.48 -9.56 0.17
CA ASP A 207 -15.45 -10.99 0.49
C ASP A 207 -14.08 -11.44 0.99
N ALA A 208 -13.02 -10.98 0.33
CA ALA A 208 -11.65 -11.28 0.72
C ALA A 208 -11.27 -10.74 2.10
N LEU A 209 -11.80 -9.57 2.46
CA LEU A 209 -11.59 -8.99 3.80
C LEU A 209 -12.48 -9.65 4.85
N ASP A 210 -13.72 -9.98 4.47
CA ASP A 210 -14.77 -10.58 5.31
C ASP A 210 -14.98 -9.91 6.68
N GLN A 211 -14.96 -8.58 6.71
CA GLN A 211 -15.15 -7.80 7.93
C GLN A 211 -16.28 -6.77 7.77
N ALA A 212 -17.42 -7.07 8.36
CA ALA A 212 -18.58 -6.18 8.36
C ALA A 212 -18.27 -4.75 8.83
N PRO A 213 -17.45 -4.51 9.88
CA PRO A 213 -17.10 -3.18 10.33
C PRO A 213 -16.42 -2.29 9.26
N ALA A 214 -15.55 -2.86 8.46
CA ALA A 214 -14.90 -2.12 7.36
C ALA A 214 -15.91 -1.84 6.24
N GLY A 215 -16.76 -2.80 5.91
CA GLY A 215 -17.87 -2.63 4.97
C GLY A 215 -18.85 -1.54 5.40
N GLN A 216 -19.27 -1.51 6.66
CA GLN A 216 -20.16 -0.47 7.21
C GLN A 216 -19.56 0.93 6.99
N ARG A 217 -18.27 1.14 7.35
CA ARG A 217 -17.58 2.42 7.14
C ARG A 217 -17.45 2.76 5.66
N MET A 218 -17.10 1.78 4.83
CA MET A 218 -16.97 1.99 3.37
C MET A 218 -18.28 2.44 2.74
N GLY A 219 -19.38 1.73 3.05
CA GLY A 219 -20.68 2.07 2.53
C GLY A 219 -21.16 3.44 3.01
N PHE A 220 -20.91 3.79 4.28
CA PHE A 220 -21.18 5.10 4.82
C PHE A 220 -20.40 6.21 4.07
N VAL A 221 -19.08 6.03 3.86
CA VAL A 221 -18.25 7.01 3.14
C VAL A 221 -18.72 7.14 1.69
N PHE A 222 -19.02 6.05 1.00
CA PHE A 222 -19.60 6.11 -0.37
C PHE A 222 -20.91 6.88 -0.40
N GLN A 223 -21.80 6.65 0.54
CA GLN A 223 -23.07 7.38 0.63
C GLN A 223 -22.85 8.87 0.85
N CYS A 224 -21.96 9.26 1.76
CA CYS A 224 -21.63 10.66 2.03
C CYS A 224 -21.06 11.37 0.79
N LEU A 225 -20.26 10.66 0.00
CA LEU A 225 -19.63 11.19 -1.22
C LEU A 225 -20.50 11.07 -2.46
N GLY A 226 -21.73 10.50 -2.36
CA GLY A 226 -22.70 10.39 -3.44
C GLY A 226 -22.48 9.25 -4.41
N TYR A 227 -21.72 8.28 -4.01
CA TYR A 227 -21.58 7.04 -4.77
C TYR A 227 -22.66 6.03 -4.35
N ASP A 228 -23.96 6.42 -4.52
CA ASP A 228 -25.11 5.64 -4.02
C ASP A 228 -25.15 4.22 -4.60
N THR A 229 -24.75 4.02 -5.84
CA THR A 229 -24.68 2.68 -6.45
C THR A 229 -23.70 1.78 -5.71
N LEU A 230 -22.48 2.27 -5.44
CA LEU A 230 -21.47 1.54 -4.69
C LEU A 230 -21.93 1.31 -3.25
N ALA A 231 -22.48 2.34 -2.59
CA ALA A 231 -23.05 2.23 -1.25
C ALA A 231 -24.14 1.15 -1.18
N ASN A 232 -25.05 1.08 -2.15
CA ASN A 232 -26.08 0.05 -2.20
C ASN A 232 -25.52 -1.37 -2.36
N HIS A 233 -24.44 -1.55 -3.12
CA HIS A 233 -23.78 -2.85 -3.22
C HIS A 233 -23.15 -3.26 -1.89
N VAL A 234 -22.46 -2.33 -1.21
CA VAL A 234 -21.90 -2.57 0.12
C VAL A 234 -23.00 -2.86 1.14
N PHE A 235 -24.13 -2.12 1.09
CA PHE A 235 -25.25 -2.34 2.00
C PHE A 235 -25.83 -3.76 1.88
N LYS A 236 -26.08 -4.23 0.64
CA LYS A 236 -26.52 -5.59 0.38
C LYS A 236 -25.53 -6.63 0.88
N TRP A 237 -24.23 -6.33 0.79
CA TRP A 237 -23.18 -7.20 1.29
C TRP A 237 -23.15 -7.26 2.82
N VAL A 238 -23.26 -6.12 3.52
CA VAL A 238 -23.32 -6.02 4.99
C VAL A 238 -24.59 -6.69 5.55
N ALA A 239 -25.74 -6.48 4.89
CA ALA A 239 -27.02 -7.01 5.34
C ALA A 239 -27.08 -8.56 5.35
N ARG A 240 -26.26 -9.23 4.54
CA ARG A 240 -26.16 -10.71 4.56
C ARG A 240 -25.37 -11.24 5.76
N ARG A 241 -24.65 -10.40 6.46
CA ARG A 241 -23.83 -10.77 7.62
C ARG A 241 -24.62 -10.56 8.90
N ARG A 242 -24.93 -11.68 9.58
CA ARG A 242 -25.62 -11.65 10.86
C ARG A 242 -24.75 -10.88 11.86
N HIS A 243 -25.34 -9.90 12.56
CA HIS A 243 -24.69 -9.13 13.62
C HIS A 243 -23.72 -8.02 13.19
N ALA A 244 -24.14 -7.14 12.29
CA ALA A 244 -23.45 -5.87 12.10
C ALA A 244 -23.54 -5.03 13.39
N VAL A 245 -22.52 -5.13 14.24
CA VAL A 245 -22.42 -4.40 15.52
C VAL A 245 -22.19 -2.92 15.22
N ARG A 246 -22.66 -2.05 16.11
CA ARG A 246 -22.39 -0.62 16.04
C ARG A 246 -20.90 -0.35 15.99
N GLN A 247 -20.48 0.49 15.05
CA GLN A 247 -19.08 0.80 14.82
C GLN A 247 -18.82 2.31 14.96
N PRO A 248 -17.69 2.72 15.55
CA PRO A 248 -17.25 4.11 15.45
C PRO A 248 -16.88 4.44 14.00
N LEU A 249 -17.19 5.65 13.56
CA LEU A 249 -16.79 6.11 12.23
C LEU A 249 -15.27 6.32 12.15
N GLU A 250 -14.71 7.01 13.13
CA GLU A 250 -13.27 7.26 13.22
C GLU A 250 -12.62 6.34 14.25
N LEU A 251 -11.60 5.61 13.81
CA LEU A 251 -10.82 4.71 14.66
C LEU A 251 -9.86 5.53 15.54
N GLY A 252 -9.69 5.08 16.78
CA GLY A 252 -8.81 5.77 17.74
C GLY A 252 -9.43 6.99 18.43
N VAL A 253 -10.67 7.36 18.06
CA VAL A 253 -11.43 8.44 18.72
C VAL A 253 -12.51 7.82 19.61
N PRO A 254 -12.59 8.19 20.90
CA PRO A 254 -13.62 7.69 21.82
C PRO A 254 -15.03 8.06 21.35
N THR A 255 -15.96 7.11 21.48
CA THR A 255 -17.39 7.34 21.25
C THR A 255 -18.03 7.83 22.57
N ARG A 256 -18.70 8.98 22.55
CA ARG A 256 -19.46 9.50 23.69
C ARG A 256 -20.85 8.90 23.75
N GLU A 257 -21.48 8.86 24.92
CA GLU A 257 -22.83 8.29 25.10
C GLU A 257 -23.91 8.97 24.23
N GLN A 258 -23.81 10.27 24.03
CA GLN A 258 -24.74 11.08 23.24
C GLN A 258 -24.36 11.22 21.77
N THR A 259 -23.62 10.24 21.22
CA THR A 259 -23.17 10.31 19.83
C THR A 259 -24.31 9.98 18.87
N THR A 260 -24.56 10.83 17.88
CA THR A 260 -25.52 10.55 16.78
C THR A 260 -25.16 9.26 16.06
N ILE A 261 -26.19 8.49 15.68
CA ILE A 261 -26.03 7.18 15.06
C ILE A 261 -26.67 7.19 13.68
N ASP A 262 -25.90 6.82 12.66
CA ASP A 262 -26.47 6.45 11.37
C ASP A 262 -27.10 5.05 11.48
N ARG A 263 -28.43 4.99 11.32
CA ARG A 263 -29.18 3.73 11.47
C ARG A 263 -28.97 2.77 10.30
N ARG A 264 -28.74 3.28 9.10
CA ARG A 264 -28.54 2.44 7.90
C ARG A 264 -27.26 1.64 8.01
N TRP A 265 -26.18 2.27 8.45
CA TRP A 265 -24.84 1.68 8.52
C TRP A 265 -24.49 1.20 9.94
N ASN A 266 -25.34 1.49 10.93
CA ASN A 266 -25.06 1.26 12.36
C ASN A 266 -23.71 1.85 12.79
N ILE A 267 -23.50 3.11 12.42
CA ILE A 267 -22.26 3.86 12.68
C ILE A 267 -22.52 5.00 13.67
N SER A 268 -21.66 5.10 14.69
CA SER A 268 -21.63 6.22 15.64
C SER A 268 -20.73 7.33 15.12
N PHE A 269 -21.26 8.57 15.09
CA PHE A 269 -20.50 9.76 14.69
C PHE A 269 -19.63 10.23 15.85
N ASN A 270 -18.49 9.64 16.02
CA ASN A 270 -17.51 9.98 17.04
C ASN A 270 -16.45 10.99 16.56
N SER A 271 -16.55 11.46 15.33
CA SER A 271 -15.60 12.38 14.72
C SER A 271 -16.18 13.77 14.57
N ARG A 272 -15.45 14.80 15.01
CA ARG A 272 -15.77 16.20 14.71
C ARG A 272 -15.43 16.59 13.25
N ARG A 273 -14.72 15.72 12.52
CA ARG A 273 -14.27 15.93 11.14
C ARG A 273 -15.25 15.42 10.10
N VAL A 274 -16.43 14.99 10.52
CA VAL A 274 -17.51 14.60 9.59
C VAL A 274 -17.87 15.76 8.65
N THR A 275 -17.81 16.98 9.13
CA THR A 275 -17.97 18.20 8.31
C THR A 275 -17.00 18.24 7.13
N ALA A 276 -15.74 17.80 7.27
CA ALA A 276 -14.78 17.75 6.18
C ALA A 276 -15.19 16.78 5.06
N LEU A 277 -15.92 15.71 5.39
CA LEU A 277 -16.55 14.80 4.40
C LEU A 277 -17.69 15.49 3.64
N LEU A 278 -18.39 16.43 4.29
CA LEU A 278 -19.52 17.17 3.73
C LEU A 278 -19.07 18.35 2.87
N GLU A 279 -17.95 18.96 3.19
CA GLU A 279 -17.37 20.10 2.44
C GLU A 279 -16.67 19.69 1.15
N LEU A 280 -16.55 18.39 0.87
CA LEU A 280 -16.04 17.91 -0.40
C LEU A 280 -17.03 18.25 -1.53
N PRO A 281 -16.71 19.16 -2.46
CA PRO A 281 -17.68 19.76 -3.36
C PRO A 281 -18.18 18.74 -4.40
N ARG A 282 -19.38 18.23 -4.21
CA ARG A 282 -20.27 17.80 -5.29
C ARG A 282 -21.69 18.17 -4.88
N GLY A 283 -22.27 19.12 -5.66
CA GLY A 283 -23.59 19.68 -5.43
C GLY A 283 -24.66 18.65 -5.17
N ALA A 284 -25.77 19.05 -4.60
CA ALA A 284 -27.00 18.33 -4.31
C ALA A 284 -27.07 17.41 -3.08
N GLN A 285 -25.97 17.07 -2.41
CA GLN A 285 -26.03 16.13 -1.28
C GLN A 285 -25.90 16.75 0.10
N LEU A 286 -25.48 17.99 0.19
CA LEU A 286 -25.49 18.79 1.44
C LEU A 286 -26.91 18.83 2.07
N HIS A 287 -27.95 18.76 1.27
CA HIS A 287 -29.34 18.77 1.77
C HIS A 287 -29.74 17.52 2.56
N ARG A 288 -29.19 16.36 2.28
CA ARG A 288 -29.52 15.12 3.02
C ARG A 288 -28.91 15.11 4.43
N TRP A 289 -27.72 15.65 4.58
CA TRP A 289 -27.05 15.73 5.88
C TRP A 289 -27.62 16.84 6.76
N ALA A 290 -27.82 18.03 6.22
CA ALA A 290 -28.46 19.11 6.93
C ALA A 290 -29.89 18.76 7.40
N SER A 291 -30.59 17.81 6.73
CA SER A 291 -31.85 17.29 7.22
C SER A 291 -31.71 16.29 8.38
N LEU A 292 -30.62 15.50 8.42
CA LEU A 292 -30.32 14.60 9.54
C LEU A 292 -29.90 15.35 10.80
N GLU A 293 -29.10 16.41 10.67
CA GLU A 293 -28.76 17.29 11.81
C GLU A 293 -29.98 18.05 12.34
N ARG A 294 -30.85 18.55 11.46
CA ARG A 294 -32.10 19.20 11.91
C ARG A 294 -33.07 18.24 12.60
N SER A 295 -33.12 16.98 12.16
CA SER A 295 -33.94 15.96 12.84
C SER A 295 -33.42 15.59 14.22
N SER A 296 -32.10 15.62 14.44
CA SER A 296 -31.50 15.35 15.73
C SER A 296 -31.66 16.51 16.73
N HIS A 297 -31.66 17.78 16.24
CA HIS A 297 -31.92 18.95 17.08
C HIS A 297 -33.40 19.15 17.41
N ALA A 298 -34.31 18.76 16.52
CA ALA A 298 -35.75 18.83 16.78
C ALA A 298 -36.19 17.85 17.88
N SER A 299 -35.53 16.70 18.01
CA SER A 299 -35.82 15.71 19.07
C SER A 299 -35.26 16.09 20.43
N SER A 300 -34.38 17.09 20.51
CA SER A 300 -33.76 17.55 21.78
C SER A 300 -34.44 18.77 22.40
N GLN A 301 -35.46 19.34 21.75
CA GLN A 301 -36.22 20.51 22.27
C GLN A 301 -37.61 20.15 22.77
N THR A 302 -37.99 18.85 22.79
CA THR A 302 -39.30 18.40 23.30
C THR A 302 -39.12 17.45 24.47
N VAL A 303 -38.49 17.92 25.54
CA VAL A 303 -38.61 17.34 26.88
C VAL A 303 -38.53 18.49 27.89
#